data_5235dd5e7b57f1a01dba0f66f18c040f
#
_entry.id   5235dd5e7b57f1a01dba0f66f18c040f
#
_cell.length_a   1.000
_cell.length_b   1.000
_cell.length_c   1.000
_cell.angle_alpha   90.00
_cell.angle_beta   90.00
_cell.angle_gamma   90.00
#
_symmetry.space_group_name_H-M   'P 1'
#
loop_
_entity.id
_entity.type
_entity.pdbx_description
1 polymer ?
#
loop_
_entity_poly.entity_id
_entity_poly.type
_entity_poly.pdbx_seq_one_letter_code
_entity_poly.pdbx_strand_id
1 'polypeptide(L)'
;MYKAYPAVFHAQDGGYWVEFPDLPGCVTEGDNIAQAVAEAASALGGYLCSLMERNLAFPAPSDLHAVAATGEDFVSVVAADPLAFQKRTKAVKKTLTIPEWLNEEAEKRHINFSSVLQQALIAQLQ
;
A
#
# COMPACT_ATOMS: atom_id res chain seq x y z
N MET A 1 -11.54 -8.95 -2.52
CA MET A 1 -12.06 -9.13 -1.14
C MET A 1 -11.97 -7.81 -0.39
N TYR A 2 -13.10 -7.21 -0.09
CA TYR A 2 -13.13 -5.97 0.68
C TYR A 2 -13.19 -6.24 2.17
N LYS A 3 -12.44 -5.45 2.93
CA LYS A 3 -12.50 -5.39 4.38
C LYS A 3 -12.88 -3.97 4.79
N ALA A 4 -13.64 -3.83 5.86
CA ALA A 4 -14.13 -2.55 6.34
C ALA A 4 -13.85 -2.39 7.83
N TYR A 5 -13.44 -1.18 8.21
CA TYR A 5 -13.11 -0.85 9.60
C TYR A 5 -13.62 0.55 9.93
N PRO A 6 -14.02 0.80 11.18
CA PRO A 6 -14.33 2.16 11.59
C PRO A 6 -13.07 3.01 11.63
N ALA A 7 -13.20 4.24 11.18
CA ALA A 7 -12.13 5.24 11.22
C ALA A 7 -12.66 6.52 11.87
N VAL A 8 -11.83 7.16 12.68
CA VAL A 8 -12.15 8.45 13.27
C VAL A 8 -11.48 9.54 12.47
N PHE A 9 -12.28 10.47 11.96
CA PHE A 9 -11.83 11.63 11.21
C PHE A 9 -11.78 12.82 12.15
N HIS A 10 -10.56 13.27 12.45
CA HIS A 10 -10.33 14.39 13.37
C HIS A 10 -10.13 15.66 12.55
N ALA A 11 -11.00 16.66 12.80
CA ALA A 11 -10.88 17.95 12.15
C ALA A 11 -9.63 18.69 12.65
N GLN A 12 -8.82 19.20 11.72
CA GLN A 12 -7.59 19.92 12.06
C GLN A 12 -7.21 20.89 10.93
N ASP A 13 -7.11 22.17 11.27
CA ASP A 13 -6.60 23.21 10.36
C ASP A 13 -7.21 23.21 8.94
N GLY A 14 -8.53 23.01 8.88
CA GLY A 14 -9.26 22.98 7.61
C GLY A 14 -9.24 21.65 6.90
N GLY A 15 -8.43 20.71 7.36
CA GLY A 15 -8.36 19.35 6.85
C GLY A 15 -8.75 18.33 7.91
N TYR A 16 -8.31 17.10 7.71
CA TYR A 16 -8.58 16.00 8.61
C TYR A 16 -7.36 15.13 8.77
N TRP A 17 -7.13 14.61 9.99
CA TRP A 17 -6.30 13.43 10.16
C TRP A 17 -7.20 12.26 10.55
N VAL A 18 -6.81 11.06 10.14
CA VAL A 18 -7.66 9.87 10.24
C VAL A 18 -6.91 8.78 10.97
N GLU A 19 -7.57 8.13 11.91
CA GLU A 19 -7.02 6.97 12.60
C GLU A 19 -8.00 5.79 12.56
N PHE A 20 -7.46 4.60 12.59
CA PHE A 20 -8.23 3.37 12.70
C PHE A 20 -8.01 2.77 14.09
N PRO A 21 -9.00 2.89 15.00
CA PRO A 21 -8.81 2.40 16.37
C PRO A 21 -8.42 0.93 16.48
N ASP A 22 -8.89 0.09 15.55
CA ASP A 22 -8.60 -1.35 15.57
C ASP A 22 -7.24 -1.69 14.97
N LEU A 23 -6.58 -0.75 14.33
CA LEU A 23 -5.33 -0.95 13.59
C LEU A 23 -4.26 0.00 14.10
N PRO A 24 -3.52 -0.36 15.16
CA PRO A 24 -2.51 0.52 15.76
C PRO A 24 -1.49 1.00 14.73
N GLY A 25 -1.27 2.32 14.69
CA GLY A 25 -0.33 2.94 13.76
C GLY A 25 -0.87 3.19 12.36
N CYS A 26 -2.11 2.77 12.06
CA CYS A 26 -2.74 3.07 10.78
C CYS A 26 -3.38 4.45 10.85
N VAL A 27 -2.62 5.47 10.43
CA VAL A 27 -3.05 6.88 10.44
C VAL A 27 -2.71 7.53 9.11
N THR A 28 -3.50 8.52 8.74
CA THR A 28 -3.27 9.31 7.53
C THR A 28 -3.88 10.70 7.68
N GLU A 29 -3.77 11.52 6.65
CA GLU A 29 -4.34 12.87 6.65
C GLU A 29 -4.75 13.30 5.26
N GLY A 30 -5.57 14.34 5.18
CA GLY A 30 -5.97 14.95 3.93
C GLY A 30 -6.37 16.41 4.15
N ASP A 31 -6.20 17.23 3.12
CA ASP A 31 -6.48 18.67 3.18
C ASP A 31 -7.97 19.00 3.13
N ASN A 32 -8.78 18.04 2.70
CA ASN A 32 -10.23 18.15 2.64
C ASN A 32 -10.83 16.76 2.85
N ILE A 33 -12.17 16.69 2.96
CA ILE A 33 -12.85 15.42 3.24
C ILE A 33 -12.64 14.39 2.13
N ALA A 34 -12.68 14.81 0.86
CA ALA A 34 -12.52 13.89 -0.26
C ALA A 34 -11.12 13.26 -0.26
N GLN A 35 -10.09 14.06 -0.04
CA GLN A 35 -8.72 13.58 0.06
C GLN A 35 -8.53 12.68 1.29
N ALA A 36 -9.07 13.09 2.44
CA ALA A 36 -8.96 12.31 3.67
C ALA A 36 -9.59 10.92 3.52
N VAL A 37 -10.75 10.83 2.87
CA VAL A 37 -11.43 9.55 2.62
C VAL A 37 -10.60 8.68 1.68
N ALA A 38 -10.07 9.26 0.60
CA ALA A 38 -9.23 8.52 -0.36
C ALA A 38 -7.94 8.02 0.30
N GLU A 39 -7.28 8.87 1.08
CA GLU A 39 -6.06 8.50 1.80
C GLU A 39 -6.34 7.46 2.89
N ALA A 40 -7.50 7.54 3.55
CA ALA A 40 -7.91 6.52 4.53
C ALA A 40 -8.05 5.15 3.89
N ALA A 41 -8.67 5.06 2.70
CA ALA A 41 -8.80 3.80 1.98
C ALA A 41 -7.43 3.24 1.58
N SER A 42 -6.53 4.10 1.11
CA SER A 42 -5.16 3.69 0.75
C SER A 42 -4.37 3.21 1.97
N ALA A 43 -4.45 3.92 3.09
CA ALA A 43 -3.78 3.54 4.33
C ALA A 43 -4.30 2.20 4.85
N LEU A 44 -5.60 2.00 4.84
CA LEU A 44 -6.23 0.75 5.24
C LEU A 44 -5.76 -0.41 4.38
N GLY A 45 -5.84 -0.26 3.06
CA GLY A 45 -5.44 -1.31 2.12
C GLY A 45 -3.97 -1.69 2.28
N GLY A 46 -3.09 -0.70 2.38
CA GLY A 46 -1.66 -0.92 2.58
C GLY A 46 -1.34 -1.60 3.91
N TYR A 47 -2.01 -1.19 4.98
CA TYR A 47 -1.83 -1.79 6.31
C TYR A 47 -2.24 -3.26 6.31
N LEU A 48 -3.44 -3.57 5.79
CA LEU A 48 -3.92 -4.96 5.72
C LEU A 48 -3.07 -5.82 4.79
N CYS A 49 -2.62 -5.26 3.68
CA CYS A 49 -1.70 -5.95 2.77
C CYS A 49 -0.39 -6.31 3.48
N SER A 50 0.15 -5.40 4.28
CA SER A 50 1.35 -5.66 5.08
C SER A 50 1.12 -6.80 6.08
N LEU A 51 -0.05 -6.84 6.74
CA LEU A 51 -0.39 -7.95 7.63
C LEU A 51 -0.44 -9.28 6.87
N MET A 52 -1.05 -9.30 5.70
CA MET A 52 -1.10 -10.49 4.84
C MET A 52 0.30 -10.99 4.48
N GLU A 53 1.17 -10.08 4.05
CA GLU A 53 2.53 -10.44 3.65
C GLU A 53 3.36 -11.00 4.82
N ARG A 54 3.04 -10.59 6.05
CA ARG A 54 3.68 -11.08 7.26
C ARG A 54 2.95 -12.28 7.89
N ASN A 55 1.93 -12.81 7.24
CA ASN A 55 1.09 -13.89 7.74
C ASN A 55 0.47 -13.61 9.12
N LEU A 56 0.10 -12.34 9.35
CA LEU A 56 -0.58 -11.92 10.57
C LEU A 56 -2.09 -11.85 10.34
N ALA A 57 -2.85 -12.20 11.36
CA ALA A 57 -4.30 -12.15 11.28
C ALA A 57 -4.79 -10.69 11.25
N PHE A 58 -5.90 -10.46 10.55
CA PHE A 58 -6.57 -9.17 10.59
C PHE A 58 -7.29 -9.00 11.92
N PRO A 59 -7.10 -7.88 12.64
CA PRO A 59 -7.91 -7.59 13.82
C PRO A 59 -9.39 -7.58 13.48
N ALA A 60 -10.23 -8.02 14.41
CA ALA A 60 -11.67 -7.92 14.23
C ALA A 60 -12.09 -6.44 14.29
N PRO A 61 -12.91 -5.96 13.34
CA PRO A 61 -13.39 -4.57 13.40
C PRO A 61 -14.35 -4.37 14.57
N SER A 62 -14.20 -3.25 15.27
CA SER A 62 -15.14 -2.82 16.31
C SER A 62 -16.49 -2.47 15.70
N ASP A 63 -17.54 -2.55 16.51
CA ASP A 63 -18.84 -2.02 16.11
C ASP A 63 -18.72 -0.51 15.90
N LEU A 64 -19.22 -0.02 14.78
CA LEU A 64 -19.18 1.40 14.45
C LEU A 64 -19.80 2.26 15.56
N HIS A 65 -20.86 1.76 16.21
CA HIS A 65 -21.55 2.45 17.28
C HIS A 65 -20.74 2.50 18.59
N ALA A 66 -19.74 1.64 18.73
CA ALA A 66 -18.88 1.59 19.92
C ALA A 66 -17.71 2.58 19.83
N VAL A 67 -17.43 3.12 18.65
CA VAL A 67 -16.36 4.09 18.43
C VAL A 67 -16.94 5.49 18.59
N ALA A 68 -16.37 6.29 19.47
CA ALA A 68 -16.86 7.63 19.77
C ALA A 68 -16.01 8.71 19.12
N ALA A 69 -16.67 9.80 18.71
CA ALA A 69 -16.02 11.03 18.26
C ALA A 69 -16.70 12.21 18.95
N THR A 70 -15.95 13.30 19.13
CA THR A 70 -16.44 14.50 19.82
C THR A 70 -16.21 15.74 18.98
N GLY A 71 -17.03 16.77 19.19
CA GLY A 71 -16.90 18.05 18.51
C GLY A 71 -17.14 17.92 17.01
N GLU A 72 -16.21 18.42 16.22
CA GLU A 72 -16.26 18.35 14.76
C GLU A 72 -15.74 17.02 14.19
N ASP A 73 -15.23 16.16 15.05
CA ASP A 73 -14.76 14.85 14.63
C ASP A 73 -15.94 13.93 14.34
N PHE A 74 -15.72 12.95 13.48
CA PHE A 74 -16.77 11.97 13.16
C PHE A 74 -16.18 10.61 12.86
N VAL A 75 -17.02 9.58 12.97
CA VAL A 75 -16.68 8.20 12.68
C VAL A 75 -17.31 7.80 11.38
N SER A 76 -16.55 7.14 10.51
CA SER A 76 -17.05 6.57 9.28
C SER A 76 -16.47 5.19 9.06
N VAL A 77 -17.15 4.37 8.28
CA VAL A 77 -16.61 3.08 7.81
C VAL A 77 -15.78 3.35 6.57
N VAL A 78 -14.58 2.79 6.56
CA VAL A 78 -13.68 2.83 5.40
C VAL A 78 -13.46 1.40 4.93
N ALA A 79 -13.53 1.16 3.63
CA ALA A 79 -13.33 -0.15 3.03
C ALA A 79 -12.16 -0.13 2.05
N ALA A 80 -11.44 -1.24 2.01
CA ALA A 80 -10.36 -1.44 1.04
C ALA A 80 -10.19 -2.92 0.72
N ASP A 81 -9.65 -3.19 -0.46
CA ASP A 81 -9.26 -4.54 -0.87
C ASP A 81 -7.74 -4.69 -0.69
N PRO A 82 -7.29 -5.45 0.32
CA PRO A 82 -5.85 -5.61 0.55
C PRO A 82 -5.12 -6.23 -0.64
N LEU A 83 -5.80 -7.05 -1.45
CA LEU A 83 -5.18 -7.68 -2.62
C LEU A 83 -4.80 -6.66 -3.69
N ALA A 84 -5.47 -5.51 -3.76
CA ALA A 84 -5.14 -4.45 -4.71
C ALA A 84 -3.78 -3.81 -4.44
N PHE A 85 -3.26 -3.95 -3.22
CA PHE A 85 -1.98 -3.39 -2.79
C PHE A 85 -0.84 -4.40 -2.86
N GLN A 86 -1.15 -5.65 -3.17
CA GLN A 86 -0.14 -6.70 -3.24
C GLN A 86 0.75 -6.53 -4.47
N LYS A 87 2.07 -6.51 -4.24
CA LYS A 87 3.03 -6.46 -5.33
C LYS A 87 3.07 -7.79 -6.05
N ARG A 88 2.88 -7.77 -7.36
CA ARG A 88 2.96 -8.96 -8.18
C ARG A 88 4.42 -9.27 -8.45
N THR A 89 4.89 -10.41 -7.96
CA THR A 89 6.28 -10.84 -8.11
C THR A 89 6.47 -11.92 -9.17
N LYS A 90 5.38 -12.37 -9.80
CA LYS A 90 5.45 -13.38 -10.85
C LYS A 90 6.34 -12.88 -11.99
N ALA A 91 7.36 -13.67 -12.34
CA ALA A 91 8.27 -13.34 -13.44
C ALA A 91 7.53 -13.39 -14.78
N VAL A 92 7.84 -12.43 -15.65
CA VAL A 92 7.38 -12.43 -17.04
C VAL A 92 8.62 -12.48 -17.95
N LYS A 93 8.50 -13.21 -19.07
CA LYS A 93 9.58 -13.31 -20.04
C LYS A 93 9.61 -12.05 -20.90
N LYS A 94 10.81 -11.48 -21.08
CA LYS A 94 11.06 -10.31 -21.91
C LYS A 94 12.14 -10.62 -22.92
N THR A 95 11.87 -10.38 -24.20
CA THR A 95 12.86 -10.57 -25.27
C THR A 95 13.44 -9.22 -25.65
N LEU A 96 14.76 -9.10 -25.57
CA LEU A 96 15.48 -7.86 -25.82
C LEU A 96 16.65 -8.12 -26.76
N THR A 97 17.10 -7.07 -27.46
CA THR A 97 18.27 -7.13 -28.34
C THR A 97 19.39 -6.27 -27.77
N ILE A 98 20.61 -6.79 -27.85
CA ILE A 98 21.83 -6.07 -27.49
C ILE A 98 22.88 -6.32 -28.57
N PRO A 99 23.91 -5.46 -28.68
CA PRO A 99 25.00 -5.69 -29.61
C PRO A 99 25.69 -7.04 -29.37
N GLU A 100 26.09 -7.72 -30.45
CA GLU A 100 26.72 -9.04 -30.36
C GLU A 100 27.97 -9.05 -29.48
N TRP A 101 28.83 -8.03 -29.60
CA TRP A 101 30.05 -7.95 -28.80
C TRP A 101 29.76 -7.85 -27.29
N LEU A 102 28.71 -7.11 -26.96
CA LEU A 102 28.28 -6.94 -25.53
C LEU A 102 27.79 -8.27 -24.98
N ASN A 103 27.01 -9.00 -25.77
CA ASN A 103 26.52 -10.31 -25.39
C ASN A 103 27.68 -11.29 -25.13
N GLU A 104 28.67 -11.33 -26.04
CA GLU A 104 29.82 -12.20 -25.90
C GLU A 104 30.63 -11.90 -24.65
N GLU A 105 30.91 -10.63 -24.38
CA GLU A 105 31.67 -10.24 -23.20
C GLU A 105 30.94 -10.57 -21.92
N ALA A 106 29.62 -10.33 -21.86
CA ALA A 106 28.80 -10.63 -20.70
C ALA A 106 28.75 -12.16 -20.44
N GLU A 107 28.61 -12.96 -21.49
CA GLU A 107 28.62 -14.43 -21.37
C GLU A 107 29.96 -14.94 -20.84
N LYS A 108 31.06 -14.39 -21.34
CA LYS A 108 32.41 -14.77 -20.87
C LYS A 108 32.59 -14.52 -19.39
N ARG A 109 31.96 -13.48 -18.87
CA ARG A 109 32.01 -13.11 -17.43
C ARG A 109 30.91 -13.75 -16.58
N HIS A 110 30.13 -14.63 -17.18
CA HIS A 110 29.02 -15.34 -16.53
C HIS A 110 28.04 -14.37 -15.84
N ILE A 111 27.72 -13.25 -16.50
CA ILE A 111 26.79 -12.27 -15.98
C ILE A 111 25.35 -12.80 -16.07
N ASN A 112 24.59 -12.64 -14.98
CA ASN A 112 23.17 -12.96 -14.98
C ASN A 112 22.39 -11.78 -15.57
N PHE A 113 21.97 -11.90 -16.83
CA PHE A 113 21.28 -10.84 -17.56
C PHE A 113 19.98 -10.42 -16.87
N SER A 114 19.18 -11.37 -16.39
CA SER A 114 17.91 -11.07 -15.72
C SER A 114 18.12 -10.25 -14.46
N SER A 115 19.11 -10.61 -13.66
CA SER A 115 19.43 -9.89 -12.42
C SER A 115 19.89 -8.45 -12.70
N VAL A 116 20.79 -8.28 -13.68
CA VAL A 116 21.30 -6.95 -14.06
C VAL A 116 20.17 -6.08 -14.59
N LEU A 117 19.31 -6.63 -15.45
CA LEU A 117 18.15 -5.90 -16.00
C LEU A 117 17.21 -5.44 -14.87
N GLN A 118 16.87 -6.33 -13.96
CA GLN A 118 15.98 -5.99 -12.84
C GLN A 118 16.55 -4.87 -11.97
N GLN A 119 17.84 -4.94 -11.63
CA GLN A 119 18.51 -3.92 -10.85
C GLN A 119 18.53 -2.57 -11.57
N ALA A 120 18.82 -2.56 -12.87
CA ALA A 120 18.83 -1.35 -13.67
C ALA A 120 17.44 -0.70 -13.75
N LEU A 121 16.40 -1.49 -13.94
CA LEU A 121 15.03 -0.99 -13.99
C LEU A 121 14.58 -0.44 -12.64
N ILE A 122 14.90 -1.11 -11.55
CA ILE A 122 14.60 -0.62 -10.20
C ILE A 122 15.26 0.74 -9.97
N ALA A 123 16.52 0.89 -10.37
CA ALA A 123 17.23 2.15 -10.24
C ALA A 123 16.58 3.28 -11.05
N GLN A 124 16.06 2.98 -12.24
CA GLN A 124 15.38 3.97 -13.07
C GLN A 124 14.04 4.41 -12.51
N LEU A 125 13.38 3.58 -11.72
CA LEU A 125 12.07 3.87 -11.15
C LEU A 125 12.12 4.63 -9.82
N GLN A 126 13.30 4.79 -9.26
CA GLN A 126 13.50 5.52 -8.01
C GLN A 126 13.66 7.02 -8.21
#